data_42738cd090c1471e0da8a9724b954f86
#
_entry.id   42738cd090c1471e0da8a9724b954f86
#
_cell.length_a   1.000
_cell.length_b   1.000
_cell.length_c   1.000
_cell.angle_alpha   90.00
_cell.angle_beta   90.00
_cell.angle_gamma   90.00
#
_symmetry.space_group_name_H-M   'P 1'
#
loop_
_entity.id
_entity.type
_entity.pdbx_description
1 polymer ?
#
loop_
_entity_poly.entity_id
_entity_poly.type
_entity_poly.pdbx_seq_one_letter_code
_entity_poly.pdbx_strand_id
1 'polypeptide(L)'
;VDPENGNYTLQEGSPCINSGEALIWYNDIDGTRNDIGVTGGLYATPNFINHDFGEVGDIGSSKQFTLYNYRETPITISSVNFGTASFTTDTSFPLIIEPLETGIINIDLNNSTAGTVNDNMEIISVELPQGLSVGLSAIVVEGNVLTGNLSGVYDVAIYRISGDLTIAEDDTVYLNAGTQFLFDGEYNFNIYGTLSAIGAESDSIIF
;
A
#
# COMPACT_ATOMS: atom_id res chain seq x y z
N VAL A 1 27.44 -32.30 -6.25
CA VAL A 1 28.18 -31.06 -6.59
C VAL A 1 29.37 -31.44 -7.44
N ASP A 2 29.47 -30.88 -8.64
CA ASP A 2 30.62 -31.03 -9.56
C ASP A 2 30.95 -29.62 -10.13
N PRO A 3 31.60 -28.76 -9.32
CA PRO A 3 31.86 -27.37 -9.68
C PRO A 3 32.75 -27.22 -10.91
N GLU A 4 33.62 -28.20 -11.20
CA GLU A 4 34.52 -28.16 -12.35
C GLU A 4 33.74 -28.25 -13.69
N ASN A 5 32.55 -28.88 -13.64
CA ASN A 5 31.62 -28.99 -14.75
C ASN A 5 30.41 -28.06 -14.61
N GLY A 6 30.48 -27.08 -13.72
CA GLY A 6 29.39 -26.09 -13.50
C GLY A 6 28.16 -26.63 -12.77
N ASN A 7 28.26 -27.81 -12.18
CA ASN A 7 27.15 -28.38 -11.39
C ASN A 7 27.27 -28.01 -9.91
N TYR A 8 26.41 -27.06 -9.49
CA TYR A 8 26.31 -26.56 -8.12
C TYR A 8 25.05 -27.06 -7.39
N THR A 9 24.33 -28.05 -7.95
CA THR A 9 23.13 -28.60 -7.32
C THR A 9 23.46 -29.30 -5.99
N LEU A 10 22.59 -29.14 -5.02
CA LEU A 10 22.72 -29.81 -3.73
C LEU A 10 22.54 -31.31 -3.89
N GLN A 11 23.36 -32.09 -3.16
CA GLN A 11 23.18 -33.53 -3.10
C GLN A 11 22.03 -33.90 -2.17
N GLU A 12 21.35 -35.01 -2.44
CA GLU A 12 20.32 -35.58 -1.58
C GLU A 12 20.85 -35.74 -0.13
N GLY A 13 20.06 -35.25 0.85
CA GLY A 13 20.45 -35.24 2.26
C GLY A 13 21.38 -34.08 2.66
N SER A 14 21.65 -33.12 1.78
CA SER A 14 22.38 -31.92 2.15
C SER A 14 21.61 -31.13 3.22
N PRO A 15 22.28 -30.68 4.31
CA PRO A 15 21.63 -29.84 5.33
C PRO A 15 21.21 -28.46 4.80
N CYS A 16 21.61 -28.09 3.58
CA CYS A 16 21.22 -26.87 2.93
C CYS A 16 19.87 -26.95 2.23
N ILE A 17 19.33 -28.17 1.99
CA ILE A 17 18.01 -28.36 1.39
C ILE A 17 16.95 -27.89 2.38
N ASN A 18 15.99 -27.07 1.90
CA ASN A 18 14.87 -26.53 2.68
C ASN A 18 15.31 -25.80 3.97
N SER A 19 16.48 -25.17 3.97
CA SER A 19 17.09 -24.57 5.16
C SER A 19 17.33 -23.05 5.04
N GLY A 20 16.91 -22.44 3.94
CA GLY A 20 17.02 -20.98 3.70
C GLY A 20 16.03 -20.15 4.54
N GLU A 21 15.66 -18.98 4.07
CA GLU A 21 14.69 -18.09 4.74
C GLU A 21 13.32 -18.77 4.83
N ALA A 22 12.66 -18.65 5.97
CA ALA A 22 11.38 -19.34 6.24
C ALA A 22 10.15 -18.60 5.65
N LEU A 23 10.34 -17.39 5.11
CA LEU A 23 9.26 -16.64 4.49
C LEU A 23 8.89 -17.24 3.14
N ILE A 24 7.60 -17.46 2.92
CA ILE A 24 7.05 -18.10 1.71
C ILE A 24 7.49 -17.45 0.40
N TRP A 25 7.79 -16.16 0.41
CA TRP A 25 8.27 -15.38 -0.74
C TRP A 25 9.56 -15.91 -1.35
N TYR A 26 10.36 -16.62 -0.55
CA TYR A 26 11.63 -17.17 -0.95
C TYR A 26 11.57 -18.66 -1.25
N ASN A 27 10.39 -19.27 -1.18
CA ASN A 27 10.24 -20.70 -1.47
C ASN A 27 10.75 -21.03 -2.88
N ASP A 28 11.23 -22.25 -3.02
CA ASP A 28 11.62 -22.81 -4.30
C ASP A 28 10.40 -22.98 -5.23
N ILE A 29 10.65 -23.16 -6.52
CA ILE A 29 9.62 -23.35 -7.55
C ILE A 29 8.67 -24.50 -7.25
N ASP A 30 9.13 -25.52 -6.49
CA ASP A 30 8.31 -26.64 -6.07
C ASP A 30 7.44 -26.36 -4.84
N GLY A 31 7.51 -25.14 -4.30
CA GLY A 31 6.75 -24.70 -3.13
C GLY A 31 7.36 -25.07 -1.79
N THR A 32 8.51 -25.75 -1.76
CA THR A 32 9.23 -26.03 -0.53
C THR A 32 9.99 -24.81 -0.04
N ARG A 33 10.39 -24.79 1.25
CA ARG A 33 11.26 -23.74 1.77
C ARG A 33 12.55 -23.69 0.96
N ASN A 34 13.01 -22.49 0.61
CA ASN A 34 14.18 -22.34 -0.25
C ASN A 34 15.44 -23.00 0.31
N ASP A 35 16.25 -23.48 -0.60
CA ASP A 35 17.55 -24.06 -0.33
C ASP A 35 18.58 -22.96 0.00
N ILE A 36 19.58 -23.29 0.83
CA ILE A 36 20.77 -22.46 0.97
C ILE A 36 21.72 -22.82 -0.15
N GLY A 37 21.82 -21.99 -1.19
CA GLY A 37 22.73 -22.20 -2.31
C GLY A 37 22.16 -21.71 -3.64
N VAL A 38 22.77 -22.18 -4.73
CA VAL A 38 22.46 -21.76 -6.10
C VAL A 38 21.17 -22.41 -6.64
N THR A 39 20.68 -23.45 -6.00
CA THR A 39 19.51 -24.24 -6.43
C THR A 39 18.19 -23.74 -5.83
N GLY A 40 18.24 -22.85 -4.84
CA GLY A 40 17.06 -22.16 -4.33
C GLY A 40 16.55 -21.16 -5.36
N GLY A 41 15.26 -21.12 -5.58
CA GLY A 41 14.60 -20.24 -6.53
C GLY A 41 13.39 -19.55 -5.92
N LEU A 42 13.04 -18.36 -6.49
CA LEU A 42 11.82 -17.67 -6.11
C LEU A 42 10.62 -18.38 -6.73
N TYR A 43 9.63 -18.69 -5.90
CA TYR A 43 8.36 -19.27 -6.33
C TYR A 43 7.40 -18.16 -6.82
N ALA A 44 7.26 -17.12 -6.01
CA ALA A 44 6.55 -15.90 -6.33
C ALA A 44 7.14 -14.75 -5.50
N THR A 45 7.14 -13.53 -6.05
CA THR A 45 7.67 -12.35 -5.35
C THR A 45 6.63 -11.24 -5.32
N PRO A 46 6.22 -10.77 -4.14
CA PRO A 46 5.41 -9.58 -3.99
C PRO A 46 6.27 -8.32 -4.10
N ASN A 47 5.64 -7.19 -4.45
CA ASN A 47 6.31 -5.89 -4.41
C ASN A 47 6.48 -5.35 -2.97
N PHE A 48 5.68 -5.83 -2.02
CA PHE A 48 5.83 -5.56 -0.59
C PHE A 48 5.15 -6.66 0.24
N ILE A 49 5.60 -6.82 1.49
CA ILE A 49 5.01 -7.73 2.49
C ILE A 49 4.32 -6.96 3.62
N ASN A 50 4.62 -5.67 3.74
CA ASN A 50 3.95 -4.73 4.62
C ASN A 50 3.81 -3.40 3.88
N HIS A 51 2.70 -2.72 4.08
CA HIS A 51 2.47 -1.38 3.56
C HIS A 51 1.77 -0.52 4.60
N ASP A 52 2.36 0.67 4.84
CA ASP A 52 1.76 1.71 5.66
C ASP A 52 1.21 2.80 4.73
N PHE A 53 -0.10 3.04 4.81
CA PHE A 53 -0.77 4.10 4.08
C PHE A 53 -0.49 5.49 4.67
N GLY A 54 0.12 5.55 5.86
CA GLY A 54 0.36 6.79 6.58
C GLY A 54 -0.93 7.42 7.14
N GLU A 55 -0.95 8.75 7.24
CA GLU A 55 -2.15 9.49 7.63
C GLU A 55 -3.08 9.67 6.43
N VAL A 56 -4.34 9.26 6.59
CA VAL A 56 -5.38 9.32 5.55
C VAL A 56 -6.63 10.00 6.12
N GLY A 57 -7.07 11.06 5.44
CA GLY A 57 -8.29 11.80 5.80
C GLY A 57 -9.55 11.25 5.11
N ASP A 58 -10.54 12.11 4.91
CA ASP A 58 -11.86 11.76 4.33
C ASP A 58 -11.76 11.27 2.87
N ILE A 59 -10.67 11.61 2.18
CA ILE A 59 -10.37 11.06 0.85
C ILE A 59 -9.66 9.72 1.05
N GLY A 60 -10.26 8.65 0.54
CA GLY A 60 -9.69 7.30 0.62
C GLY A 60 -8.32 7.20 -0.06
N SER A 61 -7.58 6.19 0.30
CA SER A 61 -6.28 5.88 -0.29
C SER A 61 -6.27 4.47 -0.85
N SER A 62 -5.52 4.26 -1.93
CA SER A 62 -5.38 2.96 -2.56
C SER A 62 -3.92 2.62 -2.85
N LYS A 63 -3.62 1.31 -2.90
CA LYS A 63 -2.29 0.79 -3.22
C LYS A 63 -2.39 -0.45 -4.08
N GLN A 64 -1.56 -0.53 -5.10
CA GLN A 64 -1.42 -1.75 -5.89
C GLN A 64 -0.42 -2.70 -5.23
N PHE A 65 -0.91 -3.87 -4.88
CA PHE A 65 -0.09 -5.04 -4.58
C PHE A 65 0.15 -5.79 -5.89
N THR A 66 1.39 -6.22 -6.11
CA THR A 66 1.75 -7.03 -7.28
C THR A 66 2.45 -8.29 -6.83
N LEU A 67 2.14 -9.40 -7.50
CA LEU A 67 2.78 -10.69 -7.29
C LEU A 67 3.33 -11.20 -8.62
N TYR A 68 4.64 -11.37 -8.71
CA TYR A 68 5.31 -11.95 -9.88
C TYR A 68 5.39 -13.47 -9.75
N ASN A 69 4.96 -14.18 -10.79
CA ASN A 69 4.99 -15.65 -10.84
C ASN A 69 6.29 -16.13 -11.50
N TYR A 70 7.20 -16.74 -10.74
CA TYR A 70 8.44 -17.33 -11.27
C TYR A 70 8.27 -18.77 -11.75
N ARG A 71 7.07 -19.35 -11.60
CA ARG A 71 6.79 -20.72 -12.01
C ARG A 71 6.66 -20.83 -13.53
N GLU A 72 6.82 -22.06 -14.02
CA GLU A 72 6.47 -22.43 -15.40
C GLU A 72 4.97 -22.79 -15.55
N THR A 73 4.20 -22.69 -14.47
CA THR A 73 2.74 -22.95 -14.41
C THR A 73 2.02 -21.75 -13.81
N PRO A 74 0.76 -21.52 -14.16
CA PRO A 74 -0.01 -20.41 -13.57
C PRO A 74 -0.15 -20.52 -12.05
N ILE A 75 -0.28 -19.36 -11.40
CA ILE A 75 -0.77 -19.21 -10.02
C ILE A 75 -2.21 -18.69 -10.10
N THR A 76 -3.14 -19.37 -9.42
CA THR A 76 -4.53 -18.95 -9.34
C THR A 76 -4.84 -18.42 -7.95
N ILE A 77 -5.03 -17.11 -7.82
CA ILE A 77 -5.53 -16.49 -6.59
C ILE A 77 -7.04 -16.60 -6.62
N SER A 78 -7.60 -17.45 -5.76
CA SER A 78 -9.05 -17.71 -5.70
C SER A 78 -9.81 -16.60 -4.99
N SER A 79 -9.19 -15.97 -4.00
CA SER A 79 -9.74 -14.81 -3.26
C SER A 79 -8.65 -14.14 -2.43
N VAL A 80 -8.96 -12.96 -1.91
CA VAL A 80 -8.24 -12.34 -0.79
C VAL A 80 -9.21 -12.10 0.37
N ASN A 81 -8.71 -12.20 1.59
CA ASN A 81 -9.46 -11.92 2.80
C ASN A 81 -8.74 -10.85 3.61
N PHE A 82 -9.49 -9.86 4.09
CA PHE A 82 -9.02 -8.89 5.07
C PHE A 82 -9.58 -9.26 6.44
N GLY A 83 -8.80 -9.04 7.49
CA GLY A 83 -9.22 -9.34 8.86
C GLY A 83 -10.30 -8.38 9.39
N THR A 84 -10.37 -7.17 8.81
CA THR A 84 -11.35 -6.14 9.15
C THR A 84 -12.04 -5.58 7.91
N ALA A 85 -13.06 -4.74 8.08
CA ALA A 85 -13.70 -4.01 6.99
C ALA A 85 -12.98 -2.70 6.62
N SER A 86 -11.81 -2.44 7.21
CA SER A 86 -11.04 -1.22 6.96
C SER A 86 -10.33 -1.24 5.62
N PHE A 87 -10.06 -2.43 5.08
CA PHE A 87 -9.49 -2.59 3.75
C PHE A 87 -10.42 -3.41 2.87
N THR A 88 -10.43 -3.08 1.58
CA THR A 88 -11.24 -3.75 0.56
C THR A 88 -10.45 -3.87 -0.74
N THR A 89 -11.00 -4.58 -1.72
CA THR A 89 -10.45 -4.65 -3.07
C THR A 89 -11.58 -4.66 -4.10
N ASP A 90 -11.36 -3.99 -5.22
CA ASP A 90 -12.21 -4.06 -6.42
C ASP A 90 -11.72 -5.12 -7.43
N THR A 91 -10.60 -5.79 -7.14
CA THR A 91 -10.03 -6.82 -8.00
C THR A 91 -10.96 -8.03 -8.09
N SER A 92 -11.25 -8.45 -9.32
CA SER A 92 -12.09 -9.62 -9.56
C SER A 92 -11.32 -10.93 -9.39
N PHE A 93 -11.94 -11.94 -8.77
CA PHE A 93 -11.36 -13.26 -8.57
C PHE A 93 -12.22 -14.34 -9.28
N PRO A 94 -11.62 -15.50 -9.73
CA PRO A 94 -10.19 -15.82 -9.58
C PRO A 94 -9.29 -14.95 -10.46
N LEU A 95 -8.14 -14.53 -9.90
CA LEU A 95 -7.07 -13.87 -10.64
C LEU A 95 -6.04 -14.93 -11.04
N ILE A 96 -5.83 -15.12 -12.34
CA ILE A 96 -4.83 -16.05 -12.89
C ILE A 96 -3.59 -15.25 -13.25
N ILE A 97 -2.45 -15.68 -12.72
CA ILE A 97 -1.13 -15.10 -13.03
C ILE A 97 -0.37 -16.12 -13.86
N GLU A 98 -0.25 -15.83 -15.15
CA GLU A 98 0.45 -16.73 -16.09
C GLU A 98 1.95 -16.86 -15.74
N PRO A 99 2.63 -17.89 -16.26
CA PRO A 99 4.06 -18.06 -16.06
C PRO A 99 4.86 -16.81 -16.44
N LEU A 100 5.77 -16.38 -15.55
CA LEU A 100 6.65 -15.22 -15.74
C LEU A 100 5.90 -13.87 -15.90
N GLU A 101 4.64 -13.82 -15.44
CA GLU A 101 3.81 -12.62 -15.49
C GLU A 101 3.53 -12.08 -14.07
N THR A 102 2.97 -10.87 -14.02
CA THR A 102 2.62 -10.18 -12.77
C THR A 102 1.11 -10.09 -12.62
N GLY A 103 0.59 -10.57 -11.49
CA GLY A 103 -0.78 -10.28 -11.05
C GLY A 103 -0.85 -8.99 -10.25
N ILE A 104 -1.97 -8.28 -10.35
CA ILE A 104 -2.21 -7.00 -9.66
C ILE A 104 -3.49 -7.12 -8.81
N ILE A 105 -3.40 -6.72 -7.55
CA ILE A 105 -4.52 -6.59 -6.62
C ILE A 105 -4.55 -5.14 -6.14
N ASN A 106 -5.66 -4.45 -6.36
CA ASN A 106 -5.87 -3.13 -5.79
C ASN A 106 -6.34 -3.26 -4.34
N ILE A 107 -5.71 -2.54 -3.44
CA ILE A 107 -6.07 -2.48 -2.02
C ILE A 107 -6.57 -1.08 -1.74
N ASP A 108 -7.81 -0.96 -1.29
CA ASP A 108 -8.45 0.30 -0.95
C ASP A 108 -8.67 0.39 0.56
N LEU A 109 -8.23 1.50 1.15
CA LEU A 109 -8.48 1.81 2.55
C LEU A 109 -9.86 2.46 2.69
N ASN A 110 -10.71 1.86 3.52
CA ASN A 110 -11.97 2.44 3.96
C ASN A 110 -11.72 3.27 5.24
N ASN A 111 -11.78 4.59 5.12
CA ASN A 111 -11.45 5.56 6.16
C ASN A 111 -12.66 6.07 6.96
N SER A 112 -13.70 5.26 7.14
CA SER A 112 -14.95 5.67 7.78
C SER A 112 -14.85 5.98 9.29
N THR A 113 -13.76 5.59 9.96
CA THR A 113 -13.60 5.77 11.41
C THR A 113 -12.17 6.18 11.74
N ALA A 114 -12.00 7.35 12.36
CA ALA A 114 -10.70 7.85 12.79
C ALA A 114 -10.02 6.93 13.81
N GLY A 115 -8.71 6.78 13.68
CA GLY A 115 -7.88 5.97 14.56
C GLY A 115 -6.82 5.17 13.81
N THR A 116 -6.02 4.42 14.57
CA THR A 116 -5.01 3.53 13.98
C THR A 116 -5.67 2.25 13.48
N VAL A 117 -5.40 1.91 12.24
CA VAL A 117 -5.86 0.68 11.58
C VAL A 117 -4.66 -0.22 11.34
N ASN A 118 -4.80 -1.50 11.74
CA ASN A 118 -3.85 -2.56 11.41
C ASN A 118 -4.64 -3.77 10.94
N ASP A 119 -4.21 -4.37 9.84
CA ASP A 119 -4.86 -5.52 9.22
C ASP A 119 -3.86 -6.38 8.46
N ASN A 120 -4.33 -7.53 7.98
CA ASN A 120 -3.59 -8.38 7.07
C ASN A 120 -4.48 -8.73 5.87
N MET A 121 -3.91 -8.66 4.68
CA MET A 121 -4.51 -9.22 3.48
C MET A 121 -3.99 -10.66 3.31
N GLU A 122 -4.88 -11.63 3.49
CA GLU A 122 -4.58 -13.05 3.28
C GLU A 122 -4.90 -13.44 1.83
N ILE A 123 -3.91 -13.91 1.09
CA ILE A 123 -4.06 -14.36 -0.31
C ILE A 123 -4.32 -15.87 -0.31
N ILE A 124 -5.43 -16.27 -0.93
CA ILE A 124 -5.86 -17.68 -0.98
C ILE A 124 -5.55 -18.25 -2.36
N SER A 125 -4.65 -19.22 -2.39
CA SER A 125 -4.23 -19.96 -3.61
C SER A 125 -3.83 -21.38 -3.25
N VAL A 126 -4.17 -22.35 -4.11
CA VAL A 126 -3.73 -23.74 -3.92
C VAL A 126 -2.26 -23.94 -4.29
N GLU A 127 -1.74 -23.07 -5.13
CA GLU A 127 -0.33 -23.04 -5.53
C GLU A 127 0.57 -22.36 -4.49
N LEU A 128 -0.01 -21.73 -3.45
CA LEU A 128 0.68 -21.11 -2.33
C LEU A 128 0.24 -21.76 -1.01
N PRO A 129 0.58 -23.05 -0.79
CA PRO A 129 -0.04 -23.87 0.25
C PRO A 129 0.24 -23.40 1.69
N GLN A 130 1.25 -22.57 1.90
CA GLN A 130 1.54 -21.98 3.21
C GLN A 130 0.79 -20.66 3.44
N GLY A 131 0.00 -20.23 2.45
CA GLY A 131 -0.67 -18.93 2.47
C GLY A 131 0.30 -17.79 2.17
N LEU A 132 -0.26 -16.62 1.98
CA LEU A 132 0.46 -15.40 1.70
C LEU A 132 -0.25 -14.28 2.45
N SER A 133 0.42 -13.69 3.45
CA SER A 133 -0.12 -12.63 4.28
C SER A 133 0.67 -11.34 4.10
N VAL A 134 -0.02 -10.24 3.86
CA VAL A 134 0.55 -8.90 3.68
C VAL A 134 0.03 -8.00 4.79
N GLY A 135 0.93 -7.46 5.61
CA GLY A 135 0.57 -6.51 6.67
C GLY A 135 0.18 -5.15 6.11
N LEU A 136 -0.90 -4.58 6.63
CA LEU A 136 -1.42 -3.27 6.23
C LEU A 136 -1.61 -2.40 7.47
N SER A 137 -1.21 -1.14 7.38
CA SER A 137 -1.44 -0.15 8.45
C SER A 137 -1.83 1.21 7.89
N ALA A 138 -2.55 1.98 8.69
CA ALA A 138 -2.87 3.38 8.43
C ALA A 138 -3.20 4.12 9.73
N ILE A 139 -3.14 5.45 9.70
CA ILE A 139 -3.72 6.33 10.70
C ILE A 139 -4.83 7.11 10.01
N VAL A 140 -6.09 6.75 10.28
CA VAL A 140 -7.24 7.50 9.76
C VAL A 140 -7.44 8.73 10.65
N VAL A 141 -7.41 9.91 10.04
CA VAL A 141 -7.60 11.20 10.73
C VAL A 141 -8.91 11.84 10.27
N GLU A 142 -9.54 12.60 11.17
CA GLU A 142 -10.69 13.41 10.79
C GLU A 142 -10.24 14.54 9.86
N GLY A 143 -11.05 14.83 8.84
CA GLY A 143 -10.85 15.92 7.90
C GLY A 143 -10.25 15.48 6.56
N ASN A 144 -10.13 16.46 5.69
CA ASN A 144 -9.61 16.26 4.33
C ASN A 144 -8.10 16.44 4.31
N VAL A 145 -7.37 15.57 3.62
CA VAL A 145 -5.93 15.74 3.39
C VAL A 145 -5.73 16.59 2.13
N LEU A 146 -4.96 17.69 2.25
CA LEU A 146 -4.67 18.61 1.16
C LEU A 146 -3.17 18.76 0.90
N THR A 147 -2.83 18.85 -0.38
CA THR A 147 -1.49 19.23 -0.87
C THR A 147 -1.61 19.79 -2.29
N GLY A 148 -0.62 20.58 -2.73
CA GLY A 148 -0.54 21.09 -4.10
C GLY A 148 -1.42 22.34 -4.36
N ASN A 149 -2.04 22.41 -5.54
CA ASN A 149 -2.78 23.59 -5.98
C ASN A 149 -4.17 23.66 -5.37
N LEU A 150 -4.50 24.86 -4.83
CA LEU A 150 -5.82 25.15 -4.26
C LEU A 150 -6.58 26.14 -5.12
N SER A 151 -7.90 25.96 -5.25
CA SER A 151 -8.82 26.92 -5.86
C SER A 151 -10.24 26.70 -5.34
N GLY A 152 -11.11 27.73 -5.45
CA GLY A 152 -12.52 27.64 -5.09
C GLY A 152 -12.80 27.85 -3.60
N VAL A 153 -13.89 27.25 -3.10
CA VAL A 153 -14.41 27.47 -1.75
C VAL A 153 -14.12 26.27 -0.87
N TYR A 154 -13.59 26.52 0.33
CA TYR A 154 -13.37 25.53 1.38
C TYR A 154 -14.37 25.81 2.49
N ASP A 155 -15.30 24.87 2.67
CA ASP A 155 -16.32 24.91 3.71
C ASP A 155 -15.75 24.59 5.09
N VAL A 156 -16.59 24.75 6.12
CA VAL A 156 -16.25 24.48 7.52
C VAL A 156 -15.86 23.02 7.68
N ALA A 157 -14.56 22.74 7.78
CA ALA A 157 -14.00 21.42 7.98
C ALA A 157 -12.56 21.50 8.52
N ILE A 158 -12.04 20.39 8.98
CA ILE A 158 -10.62 20.20 9.26
C ILE A 158 -9.94 19.75 7.96
N TYR A 159 -8.90 20.47 7.54
CA TYR A 159 -8.06 20.14 6.41
C TYR A 159 -6.63 19.92 6.92
N ARG A 160 -6.16 18.69 6.78
CA ARG A 160 -4.79 18.28 7.14
C ARG A 160 -3.87 18.57 5.96
N ILE A 161 -2.87 19.40 6.17
CA ILE A 161 -1.95 19.82 5.11
C ILE A 161 -0.73 18.93 5.15
N SER A 162 -0.61 18.04 4.14
CA SER A 162 0.44 17.02 4.05
C SER A 162 1.55 17.35 3.05
N GLY A 163 1.58 18.58 2.53
CA GLY A 163 2.59 19.05 1.58
C GLY A 163 2.42 20.52 1.28
N ASP A 164 3.33 21.07 0.45
CA ASP A 164 3.26 22.48 0.04
C ASP A 164 1.93 22.80 -0.65
N LEU A 165 1.34 23.95 -0.31
CA LEU A 165 0.14 24.48 -0.92
C LEU A 165 0.48 25.65 -1.85
N THR A 166 -0.27 25.79 -2.94
CA THR A 166 -0.12 26.87 -3.90
C THR A 166 -1.47 27.39 -4.37
N ILE A 167 -1.65 28.70 -4.35
CA ILE A 167 -2.74 29.41 -5.06
C ILE A 167 -2.10 30.05 -6.28
N ALA A 168 -2.44 29.62 -7.48
CA ALA A 168 -1.90 30.17 -8.73
C ALA A 168 -2.41 31.60 -9.00
N GLU A 169 -1.77 32.35 -9.90
CA GLU A 169 -2.04 33.78 -10.15
C GLU A 169 -3.52 34.09 -10.49
N ASP A 170 -4.16 33.20 -11.26
CA ASP A 170 -5.56 33.38 -11.69
C ASP A 170 -6.57 32.69 -10.77
N ASP A 171 -6.09 32.01 -9.71
CA ASP A 171 -6.95 31.28 -8.79
C ASP A 171 -7.35 32.15 -7.59
N THR A 172 -8.56 31.88 -7.09
CA THR A 172 -9.08 32.44 -5.85
C THR A 172 -9.51 31.32 -4.92
N VAL A 173 -9.05 31.41 -3.66
CA VAL A 173 -9.45 30.52 -2.57
C VAL A 173 -10.26 31.31 -1.55
N TYR A 174 -11.42 30.78 -1.19
CA TYR A 174 -12.27 31.30 -0.10
C TYR A 174 -12.31 30.29 1.03
N LEU A 175 -11.89 30.71 2.22
CA LEU A 175 -12.04 29.92 3.44
C LEU A 175 -13.23 30.46 4.24
N ASN A 176 -14.24 29.64 4.47
CA ASN A 176 -15.38 30.00 5.30
C ASN A 176 -15.00 30.04 6.79
N ALA A 177 -15.69 30.85 7.58
CA ALA A 177 -15.45 30.93 9.01
C ALA A 177 -15.57 29.56 9.68
N GLY A 178 -14.61 29.20 10.54
CA GLY A 178 -14.50 27.90 11.19
C GLY A 178 -13.67 26.85 10.42
N THR A 179 -13.18 27.17 9.23
CA THR A 179 -12.24 26.31 8.49
C THR A 179 -10.90 26.20 9.24
N GLN A 180 -10.34 25.00 9.32
CA GLN A 180 -9.06 24.75 9.96
C GLN A 180 -8.09 24.11 8.99
N PHE A 181 -6.93 24.73 8.76
CA PHE A 181 -5.81 24.19 8.01
C PHE A 181 -4.73 23.77 9.00
N LEU A 182 -4.64 22.48 9.27
CA LEU A 182 -3.68 21.90 10.22
C LEU A 182 -2.48 21.32 9.46
N PHE A 183 -1.34 21.98 9.60
CA PHE A 183 -0.11 21.57 8.93
C PHE A 183 0.55 20.41 9.68
N ASP A 184 0.75 19.27 9.03
CA ASP A 184 1.37 18.06 9.60
C ASP A 184 2.90 18.11 9.56
N GLY A 185 3.48 19.16 8.95
CA GLY A 185 4.92 19.37 8.84
C GLY A 185 5.29 20.78 8.45
N GLU A 186 6.58 21.02 8.18
CA GLU A 186 7.09 22.30 7.71
C GLU A 186 6.84 22.45 6.21
N TYR A 187 5.64 22.88 5.83
CA TYR A 187 5.22 23.08 4.44
C TYR A 187 5.02 24.57 4.14
N ASN A 188 5.20 24.93 2.86
CA ASN A 188 4.99 26.29 2.39
C ASN A 188 3.53 26.48 1.94
N PHE A 189 2.99 27.67 2.19
CA PHE A 189 1.74 28.11 1.58
C PHE A 189 2.05 29.29 0.65
N ASN A 190 2.19 28.98 -0.65
CA ASN A 190 2.56 29.94 -1.68
C ASN A 190 1.29 30.57 -2.27
N ILE A 191 1.13 31.89 -2.12
CA ILE A 191 -0.05 32.61 -2.60
C ILE A 191 0.39 33.55 -3.71
N TYR A 192 0.14 33.19 -4.97
CA TYR A 192 0.33 34.03 -6.16
C TYR A 192 -0.98 34.64 -6.62
N GLY A 193 -2.10 34.03 -6.33
CA GLY A 193 -3.45 34.49 -6.60
C GLY A 193 -4.11 35.18 -5.41
N THR A 194 -5.37 34.90 -5.16
CA THR A 194 -6.15 35.53 -4.10
C THR A 194 -6.55 34.52 -3.02
N LEU A 195 -6.25 34.86 -1.74
CA LEU A 195 -6.77 34.16 -0.58
C LEU A 195 -7.75 35.08 0.17
N SER A 196 -8.99 34.67 0.32
CA SER A 196 -10.01 35.29 1.16
C SER A 196 -10.29 34.41 2.37
N ALA A 197 -9.79 34.79 3.54
CA ALA A 197 -9.93 34.08 4.79
C ALA A 197 -10.55 34.99 5.83
N ILE A 198 -11.87 34.99 5.94
CA ILE A 198 -12.61 35.89 6.83
C ILE A 198 -13.33 35.05 7.88
N GLY A 199 -12.76 34.99 9.09
CA GLY A 199 -13.36 34.34 10.24
C GLY A 199 -14.49 35.17 10.87
N ALA A 200 -15.23 34.55 11.79
CA ALA A 200 -16.21 35.21 12.65
C ALA A 200 -15.71 35.18 14.10
N GLU A 201 -16.34 36.00 14.98
CA GLU A 201 -15.96 36.08 16.39
C GLU A 201 -16.09 34.75 17.12
N SER A 202 -17.08 33.91 16.72
CA SER A 202 -17.32 32.55 17.27
C SER A 202 -16.64 31.46 16.47
N ASP A 203 -16.20 31.73 15.22
CA ASP A 203 -15.74 30.73 14.24
C ASP A 203 -14.48 31.21 13.52
N SER A 204 -13.37 31.17 14.22
CA SER A 204 -12.07 31.60 13.68
C SER A 204 -11.59 30.63 12.58
N ILE A 205 -10.89 31.17 11.59
CA ILE A 205 -10.10 30.35 10.67
C ILE A 205 -8.76 30.06 11.34
N ILE A 206 -8.31 28.82 11.28
CA ILE A 206 -7.07 28.35 11.92
C ILE A 206 -6.08 27.91 10.83
N PHE A 207 -4.79 28.29 11.00
CA PHE A 207 -3.66 27.86 10.19
C PHE A 207 -2.56 27.30 11.09
#